data_ee60423ec2a90d12292846b58e5bc694
#
_entry.id   ee60423ec2a90d12292846b58e5bc694
#
_cell.length_a   1.000
_cell.length_b   1.000
_cell.length_c   1.000
_cell.angle_alpha   90.00
_cell.angle_beta   90.00
_cell.angle_gamma   90.00
#
_symmetry.space_group_name_H-M   'P 1'
#
loop_
_entity.id
_entity.type
_entity.pdbx_description
1 polymer ?
#
loop_
_entity_poly.entity_id
_entity_poly.type
_entity_poly.pdbx_seq_one_letter_code
_entity_poly.pdbx_strand_id
1 'polypeptide(L)'
;MKQGYSHMLWLLTLAEDAPRYTPEEWAEFQRQVYEQQVQPLHSSLWGPLWVFWIIELLGALFTLWMVIYCIRHDSERSTWLWILLLFPGIGAVIYFLARWLPSSSMEQPACLRRWTDGPKIRRLEVAAQQIGNSHQFVEWGDALRQVQQWPEARAAYTQALAKEPGNLSALWGASLTESQLGDPQAARLHLEAILRIDPGYKFGDVSLLYGKTLHALPDREAELAHWRTHLKRWRQPEALYLLAERLIERGETSEARQLLQTVIADIEITPRALARKVFFWKGRAKKLLRSCPS
;
A
#
# COMPACT_ATOMS: atom_id res chain seq x y z
N MET A 1 -6.87 49.50 16.80
CA MET A 1 -6.46 50.77 17.45
C MET A 1 -6.96 50.92 18.90
N LYS A 2 -6.96 49.87 19.73
CA LYS A 2 -7.37 49.92 21.16
C LYS A 2 -6.40 49.26 22.16
N GLN A 3 -5.25 48.74 21.69
CA GLN A 3 -4.24 48.09 22.60
C GLN A 3 -3.06 49.04 22.99
N GLY A 4 -2.93 50.21 22.39
CA GLY A 4 -1.85 51.14 22.66
C GLY A 4 -2.01 52.01 23.94
N TYR A 5 -3.24 52.21 24.38
CA TYR A 5 -3.51 53.10 25.53
C TYR A 5 -3.43 52.44 26.90
N SER A 6 -3.54 51.12 26.97
CA SER A 6 -3.45 50.38 28.24
C SER A 6 -2.03 50.33 28.80
N HIS A 7 -1.01 50.29 27.94
CA HIS A 7 0.39 50.30 28.38
C HIS A 7 0.88 51.64 28.89
N MET A 8 0.29 52.74 28.38
CA MET A 8 0.70 54.08 28.81
C MET A 8 0.12 54.46 30.16
N LEU A 9 -1.07 54.02 30.49
CA LEU A 9 -1.70 54.20 31.81
C LEU A 9 -0.96 53.40 32.90
N TRP A 10 -0.45 52.21 32.58
CA TRP A 10 0.32 51.42 33.54
C TRP A 10 1.67 52.00 33.91
N LEU A 11 2.31 52.74 32.98
CA LEU A 11 3.56 53.46 33.21
C LEU A 11 3.34 54.73 34.06
N LEU A 12 2.17 55.34 34.02
CA LEU A 12 1.84 56.51 34.84
C LEU A 12 1.50 56.16 36.29
N THR A 13 0.94 54.98 36.55
CA THR A 13 0.66 54.51 37.93
C THR A 13 1.91 54.03 38.66
N LEU A 14 2.95 53.57 37.93
CA LEU A 14 4.24 53.22 38.50
C LEU A 14 5.12 54.44 38.84
N ALA A 15 4.78 55.65 38.36
CA ALA A 15 5.52 56.85 38.64
C ALA A 15 5.23 57.46 40.02
N GLU A 16 4.13 57.10 40.66
CA GLU A 16 3.74 57.67 41.96
C GLU A 16 4.39 56.90 43.16
N ASP A 17 4.72 55.61 42.98
CA ASP A 17 5.37 54.74 44.01
C ASP A 17 6.80 54.32 43.69
N ALA A 18 7.46 54.98 42.74
CA ALA A 18 8.80 54.61 42.34
C ALA A 18 9.82 55.00 43.49
N PRO A 19 10.59 54.05 44.01
CA PRO A 19 11.69 54.38 44.87
C PRO A 19 12.63 55.34 44.11
N ARG A 20 13.12 56.40 44.82
CA ARG A 20 14.00 57.40 44.21
C ARG A 20 15.35 56.76 43.87
N TYR A 21 15.44 56.18 42.71
CA TYR A 21 16.71 55.66 42.17
C TYR A 21 17.64 56.81 41.88
N THR A 22 18.90 56.62 42.24
CA THR A 22 19.96 57.54 41.80
C THR A 22 20.13 57.48 40.29
N PRO A 23 20.66 58.51 39.63
CA PRO A 23 20.88 58.50 38.17
C PRO A 23 21.73 57.29 37.71
N GLU A 24 22.61 56.76 38.53
CA GLU A 24 23.45 55.62 38.28
C GLU A 24 22.64 54.31 38.30
N GLU A 25 21.76 54.11 39.30
CA GLU A 25 20.86 52.97 39.41
C GLU A 25 19.86 52.91 38.25
N TRP A 26 19.35 54.05 37.78
CA TRP A 26 18.54 54.13 36.57
C TRP A 26 19.30 53.74 35.31
N ALA A 27 20.57 54.10 35.17
CA ALA A 27 21.41 53.73 34.04
C ALA A 27 21.70 52.23 34.03
N GLU A 28 21.90 51.60 35.19
CA GLU A 28 22.08 50.15 35.33
C GLU A 28 20.78 49.38 35.02
N PHE A 29 19.65 49.83 35.54
CA PHE A 29 18.35 49.24 35.24
C PHE A 29 18.02 49.31 33.72
N GLN A 30 18.27 50.46 33.09
CA GLN A 30 18.08 50.58 31.63
C GLN A 30 19.01 49.63 30.84
N ARG A 31 20.26 49.46 31.27
CA ARG A 31 21.18 48.49 30.69
C ARG A 31 20.64 47.03 30.82
N GLN A 32 20.20 46.67 32.02
CA GLN A 32 19.64 45.33 32.26
C GLN A 32 18.38 45.06 31.42
N VAL A 33 17.47 46.02 31.33
CA VAL A 33 16.27 45.91 30.49
C VAL A 33 16.65 45.81 29.02
N TYR A 34 17.62 46.60 28.56
CA TYR A 34 18.12 46.55 27.18
C TYR A 34 18.78 45.19 26.87
N GLU A 35 19.62 44.69 27.77
CA GLU A 35 20.26 43.38 27.62
C GLU A 35 19.24 42.24 27.63
N GLN A 36 18.21 42.31 28.47
CA GLN A 36 17.12 41.31 28.46
C GLN A 36 16.24 41.32 27.20
N GLN A 37 16.03 42.50 26.60
CA GLN A 37 15.21 42.62 25.37
C GLN A 37 15.98 42.27 24.09
N VAL A 38 17.30 42.44 24.06
CA VAL A 38 18.12 42.25 22.86
C VAL A 38 18.68 40.84 22.75
N GLN A 39 18.90 40.14 23.89
CA GLN A 39 19.44 38.76 23.86
C GLN A 39 18.56 37.70 23.19
N PRO A 40 17.23 37.66 23.32
CA PRO A 40 16.44 36.62 22.70
C PRO A 40 16.30 36.72 21.19
N LEU A 41 16.48 37.88 20.59
CA LEU A 41 16.34 38.08 19.14
C LEU A 41 17.56 37.59 18.33
N HIS A 42 18.76 37.62 18.93
CA HIS A 42 19.99 37.24 18.22
C HIS A 42 20.26 35.73 18.20
N SER A 43 19.80 34.99 19.21
CA SER A 43 20.04 33.55 19.31
C SER A 43 19.00 32.71 18.56
N SER A 44 17.78 33.23 18.28
CA SER A 44 16.72 32.52 17.61
C SER A 44 16.81 32.58 16.08
N LEU A 45 17.51 33.56 15.50
CA LEU A 45 17.64 33.72 14.05
C LEU A 45 18.73 32.84 13.42
N TRP A 46 19.67 32.32 14.20
CA TRP A 46 20.78 31.49 13.69
C TRP A 46 20.59 29.99 13.96
N GLY A 47 19.54 29.60 14.69
CA GLY A 47 19.32 28.25 15.12
C GLY A 47 19.11 27.19 14.03
N PRO A 48 18.43 27.45 12.88
CA PRO A 48 18.14 26.40 11.91
C PRO A 48 18.75 26.62 10.52
N LEU A 49 19.78 27.47 10.33
CA LEU A 49 20.37 27.68 8.98
C LEU A 49 20.88 26.37 8.36
N TRP A 50 21.46 25.49 9.16
CA TRP A 50 21.90 24.17 8.67
C TRP A 50 20.72 23.28 8.21
N VAL A 51 19.51 23.44 8.78
CA VAL A 51 18.30 22.73 8.37
C VAL A 51 17.85 23.19 6.98
N PHE A 52 17.92 24.50 6.69
CA PHE A 52 17.62 25.02 5.34
C PHE A 52 18.59 24.47 4.30
N TRP A 53 19.89 24.42 4.62
CA TRP A 53 20.89 23.84 3.72
C TRP A 53 20.67 22.35 3.45
N ILE A 54 20.24 21.59 4.48
CA ILE A 54 19.89 20.17 4.30
C ILE A 54 18.65 20.02 3.43
N ILE A 55 17.61 20.83 3.63
CA ILE A 55 16.38 20.78 2.82
C ILE A 55 16.67 21.13 1.38
N GLU A 56 17.48 22.17 1.13
CA GLU A 56 17.89 22.54 -0.22
C GLU A 56 18.75 21.45 -0.89
N LEU A 57 19.69 20.86 -0.16
CA LEU A 57 20.50 19.75 -0.67
C LEU A 57 19.65 18.53 -1.02
N LEU A 58 18.70 18.15 -0.16
CA LEU A 58 17.77 17.05 -0.43
C LEU A 58 16.87 17.35 -1.63
N GLY A 59 16.40 18.59 -1.76
CA GLY A 59 15.62 19.06 -2.92
C GLY A 59 16.42 19.00 -4.22
N ALA A 60 17.67 19.40 -4.19
CA ALA A 60 18.57 19.34 -5.33
C ALA A 60 18.88 17.89 -5.73
N LEU A 61 19.16 17.01 -4.77
CA LEU A 61 19.35 15.57 -5.01
C LEU A 61 18.11 14.90 -5.58
N PHE A 62 16.92 15.26 -5.05
CA PHE A 62 15.64 14.76 -5.56
C PHE A 62 15.41 15.22 -7.02
N THR A 63 15.66 16.48 -7.33
CA THR A 63 15.54 17.02 -8.68
C THR A 63 16.51 16.33 -9.64
N LEU A 64 17.76 16.15 -9.25
CA LEU A 64 18.77 15.44 -10.02
C LEU A 64 18.35 14.00 -10.31
N TRP A 65 17.85 13.32 -9.30
CA TRP A 65 17.32 11.96 -9.45
C TRP A 65 16.16 11.90 -10.45
N MET A 66 15.21 12.84 -10.39
CA MET A 66 14.10 12.93 -11.34
C MET A 66 14.56 13.23 -12.76
N VAL A 67 15.58 14.08 -12.95
CA VAL A 67 16.19 14.34 -14.26
C VAL A 67 16.82 13.07 -14.84
N ILE A 68 17.60 12.35 -14.04
CA ILE A 68 18.22 11.08 -14.48
C ILE A 68 17.13 10.04 -14.83
N TYR A 69 16.08 9.97 -14.05
CA TYR A 69 14.96 9.07 -14.31
C TYR A 69 14.23 9.44 -15.60
N CYS A 70 13.95 10.72 -15.84
CA CYS A 70 13.33 11.24 -17.05
C CYS A 70 14.15 10.88 -18.30
N ILE A 71 15.46 11.08 -18.26
CA ILE A 71 16.35 10.77 -19.39
C ILE A 71 16.35 9.28 -19.75
N ARG A 72 16.25 8.40 -18.72
CA ARG A 72 16.36 6.95 -18.91
C ARG A 72 15.05 6.26 -19.28
N HIS A 73 13.91 6.79 -18.86
CA HIS A 73 12.64 6.05 -18.89
C HIS A 73 11.53 6.75 -19.68
N ASP A 74 11.67 8.04 -20.01
CA ASP A 74 10.57 8.78 -20.64
C ASP A 74 10.80 8.95 -22.15
N SER A 75 9.75 8.66 -22.93
CA SER A 75 9.73 8.90 -24.40
C SER A 75 9.59 10.38 -24.73
N GLU A 76 8.92 11.17 -23.87
CA GLU A 76 8.70 12.61 -24.04
C GLU A 76 9.72 13.45 -23.23
N ARG A 77 10.94 12.93 -23.09
CA ARG A 77 12.02 13.51 -22.29
C ARG A 77 12.30 14.99 -22.58
N SER A 78 12.17 15.44 -23.84
CA SER A 78 12.46 16.83 -24.19
C SER A 78 11.53 17.82 -23.51
N THR A 79 10.24 17.56 -23.50
CA THR A 79 9.22 18.41 -22.87
C THR A 79 9.39 18.47 -21.35
N TRP A 80 9.58 17.31 -20.74
CA TRP A 80 9.72 17.20 -19.30
C TRP A 80 11.05 17.74 -18.76
N LEU A 81 12.14 17.63 -19.55
CA LEU A 81 13.41 18.21 -19.17
C LEU A 81 13.35 19.74 -19.11
N TRP A 82 12.63 20.40 -20.04
CA TRP A 82 12.41 21.85 -19.97
C TRP A 82 11.64 22.26 -18.72
N ILE A 83 10.61 21.50 -18.33
CA ILE A 83 9.84 21.77 -17.10
C ILE A 83 10.71 21.59 -15.87
N LEU A 84 11.51 20.53 -15.80
CA LEU A 84 12.42 20.24 -14.70
C LEU A 84 13.53 21.29 -14.57
N LEU A 85 14.04 21.80 -15.71
CA LEU A 85 15.11 22.80 -15.75
C LEU A 85 14.61 24.22 -15.41
N LEU A 86 13.41 24.57 -15.92
CA LEU A 86 12.83 25.91 -15.74
C LEU A 86 12.26 26.11 -14.33
N PHE A 87 11.76 25.04 -13.70
CA PHE A 87 11.16 25.07 -12.36
C PHE A 87 11.80 24.01 -11.46
N PRO A 88 13.07 24.18 -11.04
CA PRO A 88 13.74 23.23 -10.18
C PRO A 88 12.96 23.09 -8.83
N GLY A 89 12.75 21.88 -8.39
CA GLY A 89 11.95 21.56 -7.19
C GLY A 89 10.47 21.35 -7.50
N ILE A 90 9.73 22.37 -7.92
CA ILE A 90 8.29 22.26 -8.25
C ILE A 90 8.11 21.36 -9.48
N GLY A 91 8.93 21.54 -10.52
CA GLY A 91 8.92 20.69 -11.70
C GLY A 91 9.22 19.22 -11.39
N ALA A 92 10.15 18.98 -10.45
CA ALA A 92 10.47 17.63 -10.00
C ALA A 92 9.28 16.97 -9.26
N VAL A 93 8.56 17.72 -8.43
CA VAL A 93 7.36 17.23 -7.75
C VAL A 93 6.23 16.96 -8.75
N ILE A 94 6.00 17.86 -9.71
CA ILE A 94 4.98 17.67 -10.76
C ILE A 94 5.33 16.43 -11.61
N TYR A 95 6.58 16.27 -12.02
CA TYR A 95 7.03 15.11 -12.77
C TYR A 95 6.90 13.81 -11.97
N PHE A 96 7.26 13.84 -10.69
CA PHE A 96 7.10 12.72 -9.78
C PHE A 96 5.63 12.27 -9.69
N LEU A 97 4.71 13.22 -9.47
CA LEU A 97 3.28 12.93 -9.34
C LEU A 97 2.64 12.53 -10.67
N ALA A 98 3.02 13.17 -11.78
CA ALA A 98 2.37 12.94 -13.08
C ALA A 98 2.91 11.71 -13.82
N ARG A 99 4.18 11.39 -13.64
CA ARG A 99 4.86 10.39 -14.48
C ARG A 99 5.46 9.23 -13.70
N TRP A 100 6.20 9.52 -12.61
CA TRP A 100 6.85 8.46 -11.83
C TRP A 100 5.85 7.69 -10.96
N LEU A 101 4.94 8.38 -10.29
CA LEU A 101 3.95 7.75 -9.42
C LEU A 101 3.00 6.81 -10.20
N PRO A 102 2.47 7.16 -11.40
CA PRO A 102 1.69 6.23 -12.21
C PRO A 102 2.51 5.12 -12.86
N SER A 103 3.79 5.37 -13.20
CA SER A 103 4.68 4.38 -13.82
C SER A 103 5.33 3.43 -12.80
N SER A 104 5.44 3.85 -11.56
CA SER A 104 5.83 2.96 -10.48
C SER A 104 4.73 1.93 -10.28
N SER A 105 5.08 0.64 -10.21
CA SER A 105 4.16 -0.46 -9.92
C SER A 105 3.55 -0.41 -8.50
N MET A 106 3.60 0.75 -7.87
CA MET A 106 2.85 1.01 -6.65
C MET A 106 1.37 1.07 -7.01
N GLU A 107 0.63 0.06 -6.60
CA GLU A 107 -0.83 0.11 -6.63
C GLU A 107 -1.29 1.38 -5.92
N GLN A 108 -1.99 2.23 -6.66
CA GLN A 108 -2.54 3.46 -6.06
C GLN A 108 -3.40 3.08 -4.85
N PRO A 109 -3.28 3.80 -3.72
CA PRO A 109 -4.09 3.51 -2.54
C PRO A 109 -5.58 3.49 -2.92
N ALA A 110 -6.32 2.52 -2.39
CA ALA A 110 -7.74 2.33 -2.72
C ALA A 110 -8.60 3.59 -2.53
N CYS A 111 -8.23 4.45 -1.56
CA CYS A 111 -8.89 5.73 -1.34
C CYS A 111 -8.76 6.70 -2.53
N LEU A 112 -7.58 6.75 -3.15
CA LEU A 112 -7.33 7.60 -4.33
C LEU A 112 -8.05 7.03 -5.55
N ARG A 113 -8.00 5.70 -5.76
CA ARG A 113 -8.75 5.02 -6.82
C ARG A 113 -10.26 5.24 -6.68
N ARG A 114 -10.80 5.18 -5.47
CA ARG A 114 -12.22 5.43 -5.23
C ARG A 114 -12.65 6.81 -5.71
N TRP A 115 -11.78 7.80 -5.57
CA TRP A 115 -12.08 9.16 -6.01
C TRP A 115 -11.93 9.34 -7.52
N THR A 116 -10.89 8.77 -8.13
CA THR A 116 -10.62 8.87 -9.58
C THR A 116 -11.56 8.01 -10.41
N ASP A 117 -11.90 6.81 -9.93
CA ASP A 117 -12.67 5.81 -10.68
C ASP A 117 -14.19 5.91 -10.45
N GLY A 118 -14.64 6.78 -9.53
CA GLY A 118 -16.06 6.99 -9.23
C GLY A 118 -16.95 7.21 -10.48
N PRO A 119 -16.60 8.10 -11.40
CA PRO A 119 -17.37 8.30 -12.63
C PRO A 119 -17.42 7.07 -13.55
N LYS A 120 -16.33 6.29 -13.61
CA LYS A 120 -16.26 5.05 -14.37
C LYS A 120 -17.16 3.98 -13.76
N ILE A 121 -17.12 3.80 -12.45
CA ILE A 121 -17.95 2.83 -11.71
C ILE A 121 -19.43 3.15 -11.95
N ARG A 122 -19.82 4.42 -11.86
CA ARG A 122 -21.20 4.84 -12.11
C ARG A 122 -21.67 4.58 -13.54
N ARG A 123 -20.80 4.77 -14.54
CA ARG A 123 -21.09 4.41 -15.94
C ARG A 123 -21.30 2.91 -16.10
N LEU A 124 -20.46 2.08 -15.46
CA LEU A 124 -20.56 0.63 -15.50
C LEU A 124 -21.84 0.14 -14.80
N GLU A 125 -22.21 0.76 -13.68
CA GLU A 125 -23.47 0.50 -12.99
C GLU A 125 -24.67 0.73 -13.90
N VAL A 126 -24.75 1.91 -14.53
CA VAL A 126 -25.84 2.24 -15.45
C VAL A 126 -25.87 1.27 -16.65
N ALA A 127 -24.71 0.95 -17.22
CA ALA A 127 -24.60 -0.01 -18.30
C ALA A 127 -25.07 -1.42 -17.88
N ALA A 128 -24.70 -1.87 -16.69
CA ALA A 128 -25.13 -3.16 -16.15
C ALA A 128 -26.65 -3.22 -15.94
N GLN A 129 -27.26 -2.13 -15.46
CA GLN A 129 -28.70 -2.03 -15.26
C GLN A 129 -29.49 -1.92 -16.57
N GLN A 130 -28.95 -1.20 -17.56
CA GLN A 130 -29.64 -0.99 -18.85
C GLN A 130 -29.55 -2.22 -19.76
N ILE A 131 -28.35 -2.80 -19.88
CA ILE A 131 -28.10 -3.96 -20.77
C ILE A 131 -28.50 -5.26 -20.09
N GLY A 132 -28.23 -5.39 -18.80
CA GLY A 132 -28.69 -6.47 -17.93
C GLY A 132 -28.09 -7.84 -18.22
N ASN A 133 -26.95 -7.92 -18.93
CA ASN A 133 -26.29 -9.21 -19.20
C ASN A 133 -25.18 -9.49 -18.15
N SER A 134 -24.73 -10.76 -18.07
CA SER A 134 -23.71 -11.22 -17.13
C SER A 134 -22.41 -10.44 -17.26
N HIS A 135 -21.98 -10.13 -18.49
CA HIS A 135 -20.69 -9.46 -18.74
C HIS A 135 -20.62 -8.07 -18.11
N GLN A 136 -21.66 -7.22 -18.26
CA GLN A 136 -21.67 -5.88 -17.66
C GLN A 136 -21.67 -5.93 -16.13
N PHE A 137 -22.39 -6.89 -15.53
CA PHE A 137 -22.33 -7.08 -14.09
C PHE A 137 -20.93 -7.52 -13.61
N VAL A 138 -20.21 -8.35 -14.37
CA VAL A 138 -18.82 -8.72 -14.08
C VAL A 138 -17.90 -7.50 -14.16
N GLU A 139 -17.99 -6.70 -15.22
CA GLU A 139 -17.18 -5.50 -15.37
C GLU A 139 -17.41 -4.49 -14.23
N TRP A 140 -18.67 -4.30 -13.85
CA TRP A 140 -19.03 -3.46 -12.71
C TRP A 140 -18.49 -4.03 -11.40
N GLY A 141 -18.64 -5.32 -11.14
CA GLY A 141 -18.08 -6.01 -9.98
C GLY A 141 -16.57 -5.92 -9.90
N ASP A 142 -15.86 -6.08 -11.03
CA ASP A 142 -14.40 -5.94 -11.12
C ASP A 142 -13.94 -4.49 -10.79
N ALA A 143 -14.67 -3.48 -11.27
CA ALA A 143 -14.38 -2.09 -10.95
C ALA A 143 -14.59 -1.79 -9.45
N LEU A 144 -15.68 -2.28 -8.86
CA LEU A 144 -15.95 -2.15 -7.42
C LEU A 144 -14.89 -2.86 -6.58
N ARG A 145 -14.48 -4.06 -6.98
CA ARG A 145 -13.42 -4.84 -6.33
C ARG A 145 -12.07 -4.10 -6.35
N GLN A 146 -11.72 -3.43 -7.45
CA GLN A 146 -10.48 -2.65 -7.57
C GLN A 146 -10.42 -1.47 -6.59
N VAL A 147 -11.56 -0.89 -6.24
CA VAL A 147 -11.67 0.18 -5.23
C VAL A 147 -12.02 -0.33 -3.83
N GLN A 148 -11.98 -1.66 -3.63
CA GLN A 148 -12.23 -2.36 -2.36
C GLN A 148 -13.65 -2.15 -1.81
N GLN A 149 -14.63 -1.91 -2.66
CA GLN A 149 -16.05 -1.91 -2.32
C GLN A 149 -16.58 -3.34 -2.37
N TRP A 150 -16.19 -4.15 -1.36
CA TRP A 150 -16.43 -5.59 -1.34
C TRP A 150 -17.93 -5.97 -1.29
N PRO A 151 -18.78 -5.35 -0.43
CA PRO A 151 -20.19 -5.68 -0.39
C PRO A 151 -20.93 -5.41 -1.71
N GLU A 152 -20.62 -4.27 -2.34
CA GLU A 152 -21.21 -3.88 -3.61
C GLU A 152 -20.71 -4.78 -4.76
N ALA A 153 -19.41 -5.15 -4.73
CA ALA A 153 -18.85 -6.10 -5.68
C ALA A 153 -19.52 -7.48 -5.57
N ARG A 154 -19.77 -7.97 -4.34
CA ARG A 154 -20.55 -9.19 -4.08
C ARG A 154 -21.92 -9.13 -4.77
N ALA A 155 -22.66 -8.03 -4.57
CA ALA A 155 -23.97 -7.84 -5.16
C ALA A 155 -23.92 -7.88 -6.70
N ALA A 156 -22.92 -7.22 -7.31
CA ALA A 156 -22.74 -7.21 -8.76
C ALA A 156 -22.46 -8.63 -9.30
N TYR A 157 -21.53 -9.38 -8.68
CA TYR A 157 -21.25 -10.76 -9.11
C TYR A 157 -22.43 -11.70 -8.89
N THR A 158 -23.20 -11.52 -7.83
CA THR A 158 -24.44 -12.28 -7.60
C THR A 158 -25.44 -12.07 -8.74
N GLN A 159 -25.59 -10.83 -9.21
CA GLN A 159 -26.44 -10.54 -10.37
C GLN A 159 -25.89 -11.15 -11.66
N ALA A 160 -24.55 -11.12 -11.85
CA ALA A 160 -23.91 -11.78 -12.99
C ALA A 160 -24.20 -13.28 -13.00
N LEU A 161 -24.06 -13.94 -11.84
CA LEU A 161 -24.30 -15.38 -11.68
C LEU A 161 -25.77 -15.75 -11.77
N ALA A 162 -26.70 -14.86 -11.41
CA ALA A 162 -28.14 -15.07 -11.63
C ALA A 162 -28.49 -15.10 -13.12
N LYS A 163 -27.75 -14.35 -13.97
CA LYS A 163 -27.91 -14.38 -15.43
C LYS A 163 -27.22 -15.58 -16.07
N GLU A 164 -26.02 -15.90 -15.59
CA GLU A 164 -25.17 -16.95 -16.12
C GLU A 164 -24.46 -17.70 -14.99
N PRO A 165 -25.04 -18.76 -14.43
CA PRO A 165 -24.47 -19.46 -13.27
C PRO A 165 -23.08 -20.08 -13.50
N GLY A 166 -22.75 -20.38 -14.76
CA GLY A 166 -21.45 -20.97 -15.17
C GLY A 166 -20.40 -19.94 -15.59
N ASN A 167 -20.63 -18.64 -15.43
CA ASN A 167 -19.68 -17.62 -15.83
C ASN A 167 -18.43 -17.66 -14.96
N LEU A 168 -17.32 -18.17 -15.52
CA LEU A 168 -16.06 -18.37 -14.81
C LEU A 168 -15.49 -17.07 -14.25
N SER A 169 -15.65 -15.94 -14.97
CA SER A 169 -15.17 -14.63 -14.51
C SER A 169 -15.97 -14.12 -13.32
N ALA A 170 -17.30 -14.31 -13.35
CA ALA A 170 -18.17 -13.95 -12.23
C ALA A 170 -17.87 -14.81 -10.99
N LEU A 171 -17.75 -16.13 -11.15
CA LEU A 171 -17.39 -17.05 -10.07
C LEU A 171 -16.02 -16.70 -9.46
N TRP A 172 -15.04 -16.38 -10.30
CA TRP A 172 -13.71 -15.96 -9.85
C TRP A 172 -13.75 -14.63 -9.08
N GLY A 173 -14.42 -13.62 -9.64
CA GLY A 173 -14.58 -12.32 -8.96
C GLY A 173 -15.31 -12.45 -7.62
N ALA A 174 -16.39 -13.26 -7.58
CA ALA A 174 -17.14 -13.58 -6.36
C ALA A 174 -16.24 -14.25 -5.32
N SER A 175 -15.50 -15.31 -5.70
CA SER A 175 -14.60 -16.03 -4.77
C SER A 175 -13.55 -15.15 -4.14
N LEU A 176 -12.92 -14.24 -4.91
CA LEU A 176 -11.98 -13.26 -4.40
C LEU A 176 -12.65 -12.28 -3.44
N THR A 177 -13.87 -11.84 -3.77
CA THR A 177 -14.63 -10.88 -2.94
C THR A 177 -15.05 -11.53 -1.61
N GLU A 178 -15.55 -12.77 -1.63
CA GLU A 178 -15.90 -13.52 -0.43
C GLU A 178 -14.69 -13.77 0.47
N SER A 179 -13.54 -14.09 -0.12
CA SER A 179 -12.29 -14.24 0.63
C SER A 179 -11.89 -12.95 1.36
N GLN A 180 -12.13 -11.78 0.78
CA GLN A 180 -11.86 -10.48 1.41
C GLN A 180 -12.90 -10.10 2.47
N LEU A 181 -14.14 -10.53 2.29
CA LEU A 181 -15.22 -10.35 3.28
C LEU A 181 -15.10 -11.31 4.47
N GLY A 182 -14.18 -12.28 4.41
CA GLY A 182 -13.99 -13.26 5.48
C GLY A 182 -15.06 -14.36 5.48
N ASP A 183 -15.65 -14.65 4.32
CA ASP A 183 -16.59 -15.76 4.14
C ASP A 183 -15.97 -16.91 3.33
N PRO A 184 -15.14 -17.76 3.95
CA PRO A 184 -14.49 -18.87 3.24
C PRO A 184 -15.47 -19.95 2.77
N GLN A 185 -16.65 -20.07 3.38
CA GLN A 185 -17.65 -21.03 2.94
C GLN A 185 -18.25 -20.63 1.60
N ALA A 186 -18.65 -19.37 1.43
CA ALA A 186 -19.14 -18.86 0.16
C ALA A 186 -18.04 -18.89 -0.92
N ALA A 187 -16.81 -18.50 -0.59
CA ALA A 187 -15.68 -18.58 -1.50
C ALA A 187 -15.43 -20.01 -2.00
N ARG A 188 -15.51 -21.01 -1.09
CA ARG A 188 -15.36 -22.43 -1.42
C ARG A 188 -16.36 -22.87 -2.48
N LEU A 189 -17.64 -22.54 -2.35
CA LEU A 189 -18.69 -22.94 -3.30
C LEU A 189 -18.40 -22.41 -4.72
N HIS A 190 -17.99 -21.16 -4.84
CA HIS A 190 -17.63 -20.57 -6.13
C HIS A 190 -16.40 -21.23 -6.75
N LEU A 191 -15.36 -21.48 -5.94
CA LEU A 191 -14.12 -22.11 -6.40
C LEU A 191 -14.34 -23.57 -6.83
N GLU A 192 -15.17 -24.34 -6.12
CA GLU A 192 -15.57 -25.69 -6.50
C GLU A 192 -16.33 -25.69 -7.84
N ALA A 193 -17.21 -24.71 -8.05
CA ALA A 193 -17.91 -24.57 -9.31
C ALA A 193 -16.94 -24.30 -10.47
N ILE A 194 -15.94 -23.42 -10.29
CA ILE A 194 -14.91 -23.18 -11.31
C ILE A 194 -14.12 -24.46 -11.60
N LEU A 195 -13.61 -25.12 -10.57
CA LEU A 195 -12.77 -26.32 -10.73
C LEU A 195 -13.53 -27.50 -11.36
N ARG A 196 -14.85 -27.55 -11.23
CA ARG A 196 -15.70 -28.52 -11.90
C ARG A 196 -15.83 -28.23 -13.39
N ILE A 197 -15.93 -26.95 -13.78
CA ILE A 197 -16.06 -26.51 -15.17
C ILE A 197 -14.71 -26.57 -15.89
N ASP A 198 -13.70 -25.97 -15.30
CA ASP A 198 -12.33 -25.93 -15.83
C ASP A 198 -11.28 -26.03 -14.70
N PRO A 199 -10.73 -27.23 -14.47
CA PRO A 199 -9.68 -27.44 -13.46
C PRO A 199 -8.38 -26.67 -13.74
N GLY A 200 -8.16 -26.18 -14.95
CA GLY A 200 -6.99 -25.44 -15.38
C GLY A 200 -7.15 -23.92 -15.40
N TYR A 201 -8.33 -23.42 -15.07
CA TYR A 201 -8.63 -22.00 -15.14
C TYR A 201 -7.62 -21.16 -14.37
N LYS A 202 -7.19 -20.05 -14.98
CA LYS A 202 -6.16 -19.15 -14.41
C LYS A 202 -4.85 -19.86 -14.05
N PHE A 203 -4.45 -20.88 -14.81
CA PHE A 203 -3.15 -21.56 -14.65
C PHE A 203 -2.84 -22.01 -13.21
N GLY A 204 -3.86 -22.47 -12.49
CA GLY A 204 -3.72 -22.99 -11.13
C GLY A 204 -3.99 -21.98 -10.02
N ASP A 205 -4.16 -20.70 -10.30
CA ASP A 205 -4.48 -19.69 -9.28
C ASP A 205 -5.80 -19.98 -8.55
N VAL A 206 -6.81 -20.51 -9.29
CA VAL A 206 -8.07 -20.94 -8.68
C VAL A 206 -7.85 -22.10 -7.71
N SER A 207 -7.06 -23.09 -8.13
CA SER A 207 -6.73 -24.23 -7.28
C SER A 207 -5.89 -23.82 -6.06
N LEU A 208 -4.98 -22.85 -6.21
CA LEU A 208 -4.24 -22.26 -5.11
C LEU A 208 -5.16 -21.55 -4.13
N LEU A 209 -6.06 -20.70 -4.63
CA LEU A 209 -7.02 -19.99 -3.79
C LEU A 209 -7.96 -20.96 -3.06
N TYR A 210 -8.39 -22.02 -3.74
CA TYR A 210 -9.22 -23.06 -3.13
C TYR A 210 -8.52 -23.74 -1.96
N GLY A 211 -7.24 -24.13 -2.12
CA GLY A 211 -6.46 -24.66 -1.01
C GLY A 211 -6.31 -23.69 0.17
N LYS A 212 -6.09 -22.39 -0.12
CA LYS A 212 -6.06 -21.33 0.92
C LYS A 212 -7.43 -21.17 1.60
N THR A 213 -8.50 -21.32 0.86
CA THR A 213 -9.85 -21.28 1.43
C THR A 213 -10.12 -22.47 2.34
N LEU A 214 -9.68 -23.67 1.94
CA LEU A 214 -9.74 -24.88 2.80
C LEU A 214 -8.89 -24.71 4.07
N HIS A 215 -7.74 -24.04 3.97
CA HIS A 215 -6.87 -23.71 5.11
C HIS A 215 -7.60 -22.85 6.18
N ALA A 216 -8.48 -21.96 5.76
CA ALA A 216 -9.31 -21.16 6.65
C ALA A 216 -10.50 -21.91 7.26
N LEU A 217 -10.79 -23.11 6.75
CA LEU A 217 -11.89 -23.96 7.21
C LEU A 217 -11.36 -25.10 8.12
N PRO A 218 -12.22 -25.70 8.96
CA PRO A 218 -11.79 -26.76 9.87
C PRO A 218 -11.54 -28.12 9.18
N ASP A 219 -11.74 -28.23 7.86
CA ASP A 219 -11.63 -29.47 7.08
C ASP A 219 -10.17 -29.74 6.66
N ARG A 220 -9.35 -30.21 7.60
CA ARG A 220 -7.92 -30.45 7.40
C ARG A 220 -7.61 -31.58 6.41
N GLU A 221 -8.45 -32.61 6.37
CA GLU A 221 -8.22 -33.75 5.45
C GLU A 221 -8.49 -33.34 3.99
N ALA A 222 -9.56 -32.58 3.74
CA ALA A 222 -9.82 -32.04 2.42
C ALA A 222 -8.70 -31.09 1.95
N GLU A 223 -8.16 -30.28 2.86
CA GLU A 223 -7.03 -29.39 2.58
C GLU A 223 -5.78 -30.18 2.15
N LEU A 224 -5.37 -31.18 2.92
CA LEU A 224 -4.20 -32.02 2.61
C LEU A 224 -4.37 -32.77 1.29
N ALA A 225 -5.53 -33.38 1.07
CA ALA A 225 -5.85 -34.09 -0.17
C ALA A 225 -5.79 -33.12 -1.39
N HIS A 226 -6.31 -31.91 -1.20
CA HIS A 226 -6.27 -30.90 -2.24
C HIS A 226 -4.83 -30.45 -2.56
N TRP A 227 -4.01 -30.12 -1.56
CA TRP A 227 -2.64 -29.69 -1.79
C TRP A 227 -1.80 -30.79 -2.48
N ARG A 228 -1.96 -32.05 -2.10
CA ARG A 228 -1.31 -33.17 -2.78
C ARG A 228 -1.73 -33.27 -4.26
N THR A 229 -3.00 -33.00 -4.57
CA THR A 229 -3.51 -33.00 -5.94
C THR A 229 -3.02 -31.79 -6.72
N HIS A 230 -3.06 -30.61 -6.12
CA HIS A 230 -2.58 -29.35 -6.71
C HIS A 230 -1.10 -29.46 -7.12
N LEU A 231 -0.25 -29.97 -6.25
CA LEU A 231 1.20 -30.06 -6.48
C LEU A 231 1.61 -31.09 -7.54
N LYS A 232 0.75 -32.00 -7.92
CA LYS A 232 0.99 -32.90 -9.09
C LYS A 232 0.99 -32.11 -10.40
N ARG A 233 0.26 -31.00 -10.47
CA ARG A 233 0.11 -30.21 -11.69
C ARG A 233 0.80 -28.85 -11.61
N TRP A 234 0.75 -28.20 -10.45
CA TRP A 234 1.22 -26.83 -10.22
C TRP A 234 2.26 -26.79 -9.11
N ARG A 235 3.53 -26.59 -9.47
CA ARG A 235 4.62 -26.53 -8.49
C ARG A 235 4.84 -25.11 -8.00
N GLN A 236 3.95 -24.62 -7.14
CA GLN A 236 4.01 -23.26 -6.61
C GLN A 236 4.66 -23.27 -5.21
N PRO A 237 5.66 -22.39 -4.94
CA PRO A 237 6.35 -22.32 -3.64
C PRO A 237 5.40 -22.10 -2.45
N GLU A 238 4.32 -21.32 -2.66
CA GLU A 238 3.29 -21.10 -1.65
C GLU A 238 2.56 -22.37 -1.26
N ALA A 239 2.12 -23.16 -2.25
CA ALA A 239 1.43 -24.41 -2.02
C ALA A 239 2.29 -25.45 -1.33
N LEU A 240 3.58 -25.56 -1.72
CA LEU A 240 4.56 -26.43 -1.05
C LEU A 240 4.74 -26.04 0.42
N TYR A 241 4.83 -24.74 0.70
CA TYR A 241 4.96 -24.23 2.07
C TYR A 241 3.73 -24.53 2.92
N LEU A 242 2.52 -24.25 2.41
CA LEU A 242 1.26 -24.50 3.13
C LEU A 242 1.04 -26.01 3.40
N LEU A 243 1.35 -26.86 2.44
CA LEU A 243 1.32 -28.30 2.67
C LEU A 243 2.31 -28.73 3.77
N ALA A 244 3.55 -28.23 3.72
CA ALA A 244 4.54 -28.54 4.73
C ALA A 244 4.12 -28.09 6.15
N GLU A 245 3.52 -26.92 6.28
CA GLU A 245 2.98 -26.39 7.53
C GLU A 245 1.93 -27.35 8.12
N ARG A 246 1.00 -27.84 7.29
CA ARG A 246 -0.03 -28.81 7.73
C ARG A 246 0.53 -30.17 8.07
N LEU A 247 1.54 -30.65 7.34
CA LEU A 247 2.20 -31.92 7.65
C LEU A 247 2.94 -31.87 8.99
N ILE A 248 3.54 -30.72 9.34
CA ILE A 248 4.16 -30.52 10.67
C ILE A 248 3.10 -30.61 11.77
N GLU A 249 1.95 -29.95 11.60
CA GLU A 249 0.86 -30.03 12.58
C GLU A 249 0.34 -31.46 12.77
N ARG A 250 0.42 -32.29 11.72
CA ARG A 250 0.05 -33.71 11.76
C ARG A 250 1.13 -34.62 12.32
N GLY A 251 2.37 -34.09 12.48
CA GLY A 251 3.53 -34.88 12.92
C GLY A 251 4.32 -35.56 11.80
N GLU A 252 3.95 -35.35 10.54
CA GLU A 252 4.64 -35.88 9.34
C GLU A 252 5.86 -35.00 8.99
N THR A 253 6.80 -34.89 9.94
CA THR A 253 7.93 -33.93 9.87
C THR A 253 8.94 -34.25 8.77
N SER A 254 9.12 -35.53 8.42
CA SER A 254 10.05 -35.95 7.37
C SER A 254 9.64 -35.47 5.99
N GLU A 255 8.37 -35.65 5.62
CA GLU A 255 7.81 -35.17 4.35
C GLU A 255 7.81 -33.61 4.30
N ALA A 256 7.41 -32.98 5.41
CA ALA A 256 7.43 -31.53 5.52
C ALA A 256 8.82 -30.92 5.31
N ARG A 257 9.88 -31.52 5.87
CA ARG A 257 11.26 -31.07 5.67
C ARG A 257 11.68 -31.15 4.21
N GLN A 258 11.36 -32.26 3.52
CA GLN A 258 11.63 -32.40 2.09
C GLN A 258 10.96 -31.32 1.26
N LEU A 259 9.68 -31.03 1.54
CA LEU A 259 8.94 -29.98 0.84
C LEU A 259 9.57 -28.60 1.08
N LEU A 260 9.95 -28.27 2.33
CA LEU A 260 10.59 -26.99 2.65
C LEU A 260 11.96 -26.83 1.98
N GLN A 261 12.75 -27.90 1.92
CA GLN A 261 14.02 -27.92 1.17
C GLN A 261 13.80 -27.71 -0.32
N THR A 262 12.74 -28.33 -0.88
CA THR A 262 12.34 -28.12 -2.27
C THR A 262 11.98 -26.66 -2.55
N VAL A 263 11.18 -25.99 -1.68
CA VAL A 263 10.88 -24.56 -1.80
C VAL A 263 12.14 -23.71 -1.87
N ILE A 264 13.12 -24.01 -1.00
CA ILE A 264 14.38 -23.25 -0.94
C ILE A 264 15.17 -23.45 -2.24
N ALA A 265 15.31 -24.69 -2.70
CA ALA A 265 16.05 -25.04 -3.90
C ALA A 265 15.40 -24.47 -5.17
N ASP A 266 14.08 -24.58 -5.32
CA ASP A 266 13.36 -24.07 -6.48
C ASP A 266 13.50 -22.55 -6.60
N ILE A 267 13.48 -21.81 -5.48
CA ILE A 267 13.66 -20.36 -5.49
C ILE A 267 15.12 -19.97 -5.80
N GLU A 268 16.11 -20.78 -5.40
CA GLU A 268 17.52 -20.52 -5.66
C GLU A 268 17.89 -20.63 -7.15
N ILE A 269 17.26 -21.53 -7.86
CA ILE A 269 17.46 -21.69 -9.32
C ILE A 269 16.59 -20.74 -10.16
N THR A 270 15.60 -20.09 -9.55
CA THR A 270 14.71 -19.19 -10.27
C THR A 270 15.45 -17.89 -10.69
N PRO A 271 15.31 -17.42 -11.95
CA PRO A 271 15.91 -16.18 -12.41
C PRO A 271 15.52 -14.99 -11.51
N ARG A 272 16.48 -14.09 -11.24
CA ARG A 272 16.31 -12.96 -10.29
C ARG A 272 15.08 -12.11 -10.54
N ALA A 273 14.68 -11.94 -11.79
CA ALA A 273 13.50 -11.14 -12.16
C ALA A 273 12.19 -11.76 -11.63
N LEU A 274 12.07 -13.09 -11.67
CA LEU A 274 10.91 -13.85 -11.17
C LEU A 274 11.03 -14.15 -9.67
N ALA A 275 12.27 -14.34 -9.18
CA ALA A 275 12.56 -14.64 -7.77
C ALA A 275 12.02 -13.56 -6.81
N ARG A 276 11.94 -12.27 -7.23
CA ARG A 276 11.39 -11.18 -6.40
C ARG A 276 10.02 -11.48 -5.83
N LYS A 277 9.13 -12.08 -6.62
CA LYS A 277 7.76 -12.39 -6.20
C LYS A 277 7.66 -13.54 -5.19
N VAL A 278 8.63 -14.48 -5.25
CA VAL A 278 8.60 -15.70 -4.45
C VAL A 278 9.66 -15.72 -3.34
N PHE A 279 10.56 -14.73 -3.30
CA PHE A 279 11.66 -14.66 -2.33
C PHE A 279 11.18 -14.67 -0.86
N PHE A 280 10.03 -14.08 -0.63
CA PHE A 280 9.38 -14.11 0.68
C PHE A 280 9.18 -15.52 1.21
N TRP A 281 8.79 -16.48 0.34
CA TRP A 281 8.56 -17.86 0.71
C TRP A 281 9.84 -18.58 1.11
N LYS A 282 10.99 -18.22 0.52
CA LYS A 282 12.29 -18.76 0.92
C LYS A 282 12.62 -18.45 2.38
N GLY A 283 12.38 -17.20 2.80
CA GLY A 283 12.61 -16.78 4.19
C GLY A 283 11.70 -17.53 5.17
N ARG A 284 10.41 -17.66 4.83
CA ARG A 284 9.44 -18.41 5.64
C ARG A 284 9.79 -19.89 5.71
N ALA A 285 10.15 -20.53 4.59
CA ALA A 285 10.55 -21.93 4.54
C ALA A 285 11.80 -22.20 5.39
N LYS A 286 12.83 -21.34 5.33
CA LYS A 286 14.01 -21.45 6.19
C LYS A 286 13.68 -21.34 7.68
N LYS A 287 12.77 -20.41 8.04
CA LYS A 287 12.33 -20.23 9.43
C LYS A 287 11.59 -21.47 9.93
N LEU A 288 10.62 -21.96 9.15
CA LEU A 288 9.83 -23.14 9.50
C LEU A 288 10.67 -24.41 9.58
N LEU A 289 11.65 -24.59 8.67
CA LEU A 289 12.58 -25.71 8.68
C LEU A 289 13.43 -25.77 9.95
N ARG A 290 13.85 -24.61 10.51
CA ARG A 290 14.60 -24.53 11.77
C ARG A 290 13.76 -24.87 12.99
N SER A 291 12.47 -24.55 12.97
CA SER A 291 11.52 -24.85 14.06
C SER A 291 10.93 -26.26 13.97
N CYS A 292 11.16 -26.98 12.86
CA CYS A 292 10.63 -28.31 12.66
C CYS A 292 11.37 -29.32 13.59
N PRO A 293 10.65 -30.08 14.43
CA PRO A 293 11.26 -31.09 15.28
C PRO A 293 12.02 -32.13 14.42
N SER A 294 13.15 -32.61 14.98
CA SER A 294 14.01 -33.62 14.34
C SER A 294 13.33 -34.98 14.23
#